data_1fa6937f210b3bddfc9a6e3f10f17abd
#
_entry.id   1fa6937f210b3bddfc9a6e3f10f17abd
#
_cell.length_a   1.000
_cell.length_b   1.000
_cell.length_c   1.000
_cell.angle_alpha   90.00
_cell.angle_beta   90.00
_cell.angle_gamma   90.00
#
_symmetry.space_group_name_H-M   'P 1'
#
loop_
_entity.id
_entity.type
_entity.pdbx_description
1 polymer ?
#
loop_
_entity_poly.entity_id
_entity_poly.type
_entity_poly.pdbx_seq_one_letter_code
_entity_poly.pdbx_strand_id
1 'polypeptide(L)'
;MSELNSYLNSLSTAGEKQGSEGHFTIDPFKSQKKLQVFRMAKPEYCLLPIVAGAVLGGATVIDVRKDSESHLSVTFDGRGWTYQDFPELLSSKDPIAREFQLGLSAAQAMQPRRVVFHSLYGGLESQLTILDGNPSSAHRNRDDKTTDYNEVRIEGARVAPQAPIYDLLMERCSYCPRVAWMGRRLIRNSPPDAAGR
;
A
#
# COMPACT_ATOMS: atom_id res chain seq x y z
N MET A 1 -15.71 -47.34 11.05
CA MET A 1 -14.49 -46.48 10.80
C MET A 1 -13.65 -46.94 9.60
N SER A 2 -14.02 -47.99 8.85
CA SER A 2 -13.24 -48.50 7.70
C SER A 2 -13.55 -47.85 6.36
N GLU A 3 -14.78 -47.38 6.12
CA GLU A 3 -15.19 -46.83 4.82
C GLU A 3 -14.59 -45.47 4.52
N LEU A 4 -14.46 -44.59 5.55
CA LEU A 4 -13.86 -43.26 5.38
C LEU A 4 -12.35 -43.36 5.02
N ASN A 5 -11.64 -44.28 5.67
CA ASN A 5 -10.23 -44.51 5.38
C ASN A 5 -10.02 -45.13 3.98
N SER A 6 -10.95 -46.02 3.52
CA SER A 6 -10.95 -46.54 2.17
C SER A 6 -11.20 -45.45 1.14
N TYR A 7 -12.13 -44.56 1.38
CA TYR A 7 -12.43 -43.40 0.52
C TYR A 7 -11.26 -42.41 0.44
N LEU A 8 -10.64 -42.07 1.58
CA LEU A 8 -9.47 -41.19 1.61
C LEU A 8 -8.26 -41.81 0.91
N ASN A 9 -8.06 -43.12 1.03
CA ASN A 9 -7.02 -43.85 0.28
C ASN A 9 -7.29 -43.88 -1.22
N SER A 10 -8.55 -44.02 -1.65
CA SER A 10 -8.92 -43.98 -3.08
C SER A 10 -8.69 -42.57 -3.67
N LEU A 11 -8.96 -41.52 -2.93
CA LEU A 11 -8.66 -40.13 -3.34
C LEU A 11 -7.15 -39.85 -3.40
N SER A 12 -6.36 -40.42 -2.50
CA SER A 12 -4.90 -40.27 -2.51
C SER A 12 -4.22 -41.06 -3.64
N THR A 13 -4.85 -42.11 -4.13
CA THR A 13 -4.37 -42.93 -5.28
C THR A 13 -4.85 -42.41 -6.63
N ALA A 14 -5.98 -41.71 -6.68
CA ALA A 14 -6.51 -41.07 -7.89
C ALA A 14 -5.89 -39.71 -8.19
N GLY A 15 -5.21 -39.10 -7.21
CA GLY A 15 -4.41 -37.89 -7.41
C GLY A 15 -3.07 -38.29 -8.01
N GLU A 16 -2.83 -37.99 -9.29
CA GLU A 16 -1.48 -38.02 -9.85
C GLU A 16 -0.58 -37.16 -8.95
N LYS A 17 0.37 -37.81 -8.28
CA LYS A 17 1.48 -37.14 -7.62
C LYS A 17 2.36 -36.53 -8.70
N GLN A 18 2.00 -35.38 -9.22
CA GLN A 18 2.97 -34.53 -9.87
C GLN A 18 4.00 -34.12 -8.79
N GLY A 19 5.26 -34.39 -9.11
CA GLY A 19 6.38 -34.31 -8.20
C GLY A 19 6.35 -33.04 -7.31
N SER A 20 6.65 -33.21 -6.06
CA SER A 20 6.46 -32.32 -4.94
C SER A 20 7.37 -31.06 -4.92
N GLU A 21 7.79 -30.56 -6.05
CA GLU A 21 8.53 -29.31 -6.20
C GLU A 21 7.83 -28.32 -7.15
N GLY A 22 6.51 -28.27 -7.08
CA GLY A 22 5.75 -27.22 -7.70
C GLY A 22 5.92 -25.93 -6.90
N HIS A 23 6.93 -25.11 -7.21
CA HIS A 23 6.88 -23.71 -6.83
C HIS A 23 5.63 -23.11 -7.47
N PHE A 24 4.66 -22.76 -6.64
CA PHE A 24 3.51 -21.97 -7.07
C PHE A 24 4.05 -20.59 -7.45
N THR A 25 4.49 -20.44 -8.69
CA THR A 25 4.81 -19.15 -9.27
C THR A 25 3.49 -18.45 -9.57
N ILE A 26 3.00 -17.72 -8.59
CA ILE A 26 1.90 -16.81 -8.83
C ILE A 26 2.47 -15.73 -9.75
N ASP A 27 1.97 -15.69 -10.99
CA ASP A 27 2.26 -14.59 -11.91
C ASP A 27 1.89 -13.28 -11.19
N PRO A 28 2.85 -12.40 -10.91
CA PRO A 28 2.60 -11.16 -10.15
C PRO A 28 1.50 -10.31 -10.79
N PHE A 29 1.41 -10.29 -12.12
CA PHE A 29 0.39 -9.54 -12.86
C PHE A 29 -1.00 -10.17 -12.73
N LYS A 30 -1.10 -11.50 -12.73
CA LYS A 30 -2.39 -12.17 -12.50
C LYS A 30 -2.85 -12.08 -11.07
N SER A 31 -1.93 -12.08 -10.10
CA SER A 31 -2.27 -11.86 -8.68
C SER A 31 -2.69 -10.43 -8.42
N GLN A 32 -2.02 -9.45 -9.03
CA GLN A 32 -2.42 -8.04 -8.99
C GLN A 32 -3.84 -7.84 -9.54
N LYS A 33 -4.15 -8.46 -10.68
CA LYS A 33 -5.50 -8.40 -11.27
C LYS A 33 -6.57 -9.05 -10.38
N LYS A 34 -6.22 -10.10 -9.65
CA LYS A 34 -7.12 -10.73 -8.64
C LYS A 34 -7.24 -9.87 -7.38
N LEU A 35 -6.17 -9.21 -6.93
CA LEU A 35 -6.21 -8.27 -5.80
C LEU A 35 -7.02 -7.01 -6.13
N GLN A 36 -7.03 -6.55 -7.39
CA GLN A 36 -7.92 -5.47 -7.85
C GLN A 36 -9.41 -5.82 -7.72
N VAL A 37 -9.75 -7.12 -7.74
CA VAL A 37 -11.13 -7.61 -7.50
C VAL A 37 -11.47 -7.61 -6.01
N PHE A 38 -10.49 -7.64 -5.12
CA PHE A 38 -10.67 -7.41 -3.69
C PHE A 38 -10.96 -5.92 -3.47
N ARG A 39 -12.18 -5.53 -3.79
CA ARG A 39 -12.67 -4.17 -3.54
C ARG A 39 -12.65 -3.94 -2.04
N MET A 40 -11.74 -3.09 -1.60
CA MET A 40 -11.89 -2.49 -0.28
C MET A 40 -13.30 -1.89 -0.18
N ALA A 41 -13.91 -1.96 0.99
CA ALA A 41 -15.30 -1.50 1.21
C ALA A 41 -15.49 -0.06 0.71
N LYS A 42 -14.42 0.74 0.74
CA LYS A 42 -14.36 2.09 0.19
C LYS A 42 -12.99 2.32 -0.48
N PRO A 43 -12.94 3.01 -1.64
CA PRO A 43 -11.68 3.23 -2.36
C PRO A 43 -10.61 3.95 -1.53
N GLU A 44 -11.00 4.92 -0.69
CA GLU A 44 -10.08 5.67 0.17
C GLU A 44 -9.35 4.82 1.20
N TYR A 45 -9.78 3.60 1.45
CA TYR A 45 -9.10 2.66 2.36
C TYR A 45 -7.73 2.24 1.86
N CYS A 46 -7.39 2.51 0.59
CA CYS A 46 -6.04 2.34 0.07
C CYS A 46 -4.98 3.15 0.84
N LEU A 47 -5.39 4.22 1.52
CA LEU A 47 -4.50 5.03 2.35
C LEU A 47 -3.96 4.26 3.56
N LEU A 48 -4.75 3.35 4.14
CA LEU A 48 -4.37 2.64 5.36
C LEU A 48 -3.12 1.78 5.18
N PRO A 49 -3.02 0.89 4.17
CA PRO A 49 -1.79 0.15 3.94
C PRO A 49 -0.62 1.05 3.49
N ILE A 50 -0.86 2.17 2.78
CA ILE A 50 0.21 3.12 2.46
C ILE A 50 0.79 3.71 3.75
N VAL A 51 -0.07 4.16 4.67
CA VAL A 51 0.34 4.66 5.99
C VAL A 51 1.02 3.56 6.81
N ALA A 52 0.50 2.34 6.80
CA ALA A 52 1.11 1.20 7.49
C ALA A 52 2.52 0.91 6.96
N GLY A 53 2.70 0.88 5.63
CA GLY A 53 4.01 0.71 5.00
C GLY A 53 5.00 1.81 5.39
N ALA A 54 4.56 3.08 5.42
CA ALA A 54 5.38 4.19 5.87
C ALA A 54 5.79 4.03 7.35
N VAL A 55 4.86 3.68 8.24
CA VAL A 55 5.15 3.44 9.67
C VAL A 55 6.14 2.28 9.85
N LEU A 56 5.93 1.16 9.17
CA LEU A 56 6.84 0.00 9.21
C LEU A 56 8.21 0.36 8.63
N GLY A 57 8.27 1.24 7.61
CA GLY A 57 9.49 1.79 7.04
C GLY A 57 10.20 2.80 7.92
N GLY A 58 9.73 3.04 9.13
CA GLY A 58 10.36 3.94 10.11
C GLY A 58 10.03 5.41 9.91
N ALA A 59 9.00 5.75 9.14
CA ALA A 59 8.59 7.15 8.98
C ALA A 59 8.29 7.81 10.32
N THR A 60 8.77 9.02 10.51
CA THR A 60 8.52 9.86 11.69
C THR A 60 7.46 10.92 11.42
N VAL A 61 7.25 11.27 10.15
CA VAL A 61 6.22 12.19 9.68
C VAL A 61 5.52 11.56 8.49
N ILE A 62 4.20 11.57 8.50
CA ILE A 62 3.35 11.12 7.39
C ILE A 62 2.27 12.18 7.20
N ASP A 63 2.23 12.81 6.04
CA ASP A 63 1.23 13.83 5.72
C ASP A 63 0.36 13.37 4.56
N VAL A 64 -0.93 13.23 4.81
CA VAL A 64 -1.94 12.88 3.81
C VAL A 64 -2.61 14.15 3.35
N ARG A 65 -2.65 14.39 2.04
CA ARG A 65 -3.22 15.59 1.44
C ARG A 65 -4.20 15.26 0.33
N LYS A 66 -5.26 16.02 0.29
CA LYS A 66 -6.13 16.12 -0.87
C LYS A 66 -5.84 17.44 -1.58
N ASP A 67 -4.97 17.39 -2.60
CA ASP A 67 -4.51 18.59 -3.30
C ASP A 67 -5.57 19.17 -4.24
N SER A 68 -6.49 18.32 -4.73
CA SER A 68 -7.64 18.73 -5.54
C SER A 68 -8.75 17.67 -5.49
N GLU A 69 -9.82 17.85 -6.24
CA GLU A 69 -10.91 16.85 -6.33
C GLU A 69 -10.46 15.53 -6.96
N SER A 70 -9.36 15.55 -7.70
CA SER A 70 -8.84 14.38 -8.42
C SER A 70 -7.43 13.97 -8.02
N HIS A 71 -6.83 14.62 -6.99
CA HIS A 71 -5.48 14.35 -6.56
C HIS A 71 -5.41 14.12 -5.06
N LEU A 72 -4.80 13.00 -4.70
CA LEU A 72 -4.53 12.61 -3.32
C LEU A 72 -3.05 12.26 -3.21
N SER A 73 -2.38 12.75 -2.17
CA SER A 73 -0.98 12.46 -1.91
C SER A 73 -0.74 12.01 -0.47
N VAL A 74 0.27 11.16 -0.30
CA VAL A 74 0.81 10.74 1.00
C VAL A 74 2.31 10.95 0.95
N THR A 75 2.80 11.93 1.70
CA THR A 75 4.23 12.25 1.80
C THR A 75 4.76 11.76 3.15
N PHE A 76 5.92 11.14 3.17
CA PHE A 76 6.52 10.59 4.39
C PHE A 76 8.04 10.52 4.28
N ASP A 77 8.71 10.56 5.42
CA ASP A 77 10.14 10.26 5.59
C ASP A 77 10.38 8.74 5.83
N GLY A 78 11.53 8.35 6.31
CA GLY A 78 11.86 6.97 6.66
C GLY A 78 12.66 6.27 5.56
N ARG A 79 12.40 4.97 5.34
CA ARG A 79 13.15 4.15 4.39
C ARG A 79 13.08 4.74 2.98
N GLY A 80 14.25 5.01 2.39
CA GLY A 80 14.35 5.35 0.97
C GLY A 80 14.16 4.14 0.07
N TRP A 81 13.66 4.39 -1.13
CA TRP A 81 13.42 3.39 -2.15
C TRP A 81 14.15 3.78 -3.43
N THR A 82 14.93 2.85 -3.96
CA THR A 82 15.59 3.03 -5.24
C THR A 82 14.81 2.34 -6.35
N TYR A 83 15.11 2.68 -7.59
CA TYR A 83 14.48 2.01 -8.74
C TYR A 83 14.74 0.49 -8.77
N GLN A 84 15.80 0.02 -8.09
CA GLN A 84 16.13 -1.40 -7.94
C GLN A 84 15.19 -2.11 -6.97
N ASP A 85 14.62 -1.39 -6.01
CA ASP A 85 13.68 -1.92 -5.01
C ASP A 85 12.25 -2.04 -5.57
N PHE A 86 11.90 -1.36 -6.65
CA PHE A 86 10.54 -1.34 -7.18
C PHE A 86 10.00 -2.68 -7.67
N PRO A 87 10.78 -3.59 -8.28
CA PRO A 87 10.31 -4.95 -8.54
C PRO A 87 9.89 -5.70 -7.27
N GLU A 88 10.62 -5.49 -6.17
CA GLU A 88 10.27 -6.06 -4.87
C GLU A 88 9.00 -5.44 -4.32
N LEU A 89 8.81 -4.14 -4.46
CA LEU A 89 7.58 -3.44 -4.09
C LEU A 89 6.33 -4.05 -4.74
N LEU A 90 6.47 -4.65 -5.91
CA LEU A 90 5.37 -5.26 -6.66
C LEU A 90 5.19 -6.77 -6.41
N SER A 91 6.16 -7.46 -5.78
CA SER A 91 6.17 -8.92 -5.68
C SER A 91 6.75 -9.48 -4.37
N SER A 92 7.11 -8.66 -3.40
CA SER A 92 7.93 -9.04 -2.26
C SER A 92 7.22 -9.78 -1.13
N LYS A 93 8.04 -10.54 -0.39
CA LYS A 93 7.72 -11.08 0.94
C LYS A 93 8.05 -10.09 2.06
N ASP A 94 8.73 -8.99 1.77
CA ASP A 94 9.04 -7.93 2.73
C ASP A 94 7.72 -7.29 3.23
N PRO A 95 7.48 -7.27 4.55
CA PRO A 95 6.25 -6.70 5.12
C PRO A 95 6.01 -5.24 4.71
N ILE A 96 7.06 -4.42 4.61
CA ILE A 96 6.96 -3.01 4.22
C ILE A 96 6.52 -2.90 2.76
N ALA A 97 7.21 -3.60 1.86
CA ALA A 97 6.87 -3.63 0.43
C ALA A 97 5.45 -4.17 0.20
N ARG A 98 5.03 -5.18 0.97
CA ARG A 98 3.69 -5.77 0.89
C ARG A 98 2.59 -4.77 1.22
N GLU A 99 2.78 -3.93 2.24
CA GLU A 99 1.80 -2.89 2.58
C GLU A 99 1.68 -1.86 1.45
N PHE A 100 2.80 -1.38 0.90
CA PHE A 100 2.75 -0.49 -0.26
C PHE A 100 2.12 -1.15 -1.47
N GLN A 101 2.46 -2.41 -1.78
CA GLN A 101 1.83 -3.17 -2.86
C GLN A 101 0.31 -3.20 -2.70
N LEU A 102 -0.18 -3.49 -1.49
CA LEU A 102 -1.60 -3.54 -1.18
C LEU A 102 -2.25 -2.16 -1.39
N GLY A 103 -1.62 -1.09 -0.88
CA GLY A 103 -2.11 0.27 -1.03
C GLY A 103 -2.15 0.75 -2.49
N LEU A 104 -1.05 0.55 -3.24
CA LEU A 104 -0.95 0.92 -4.65
C LEU A 104 -1.95 0.15 -5.52
N SER A 105 -2.14 -1.16 -5.23
CA SER A 105 -3.12 -1.98 -5.93
C SER A 105 -4.56 -1.55 -5.60
N ALA A 106 -4.85 -1.27 -4.33
CA ALA A 106 -6.17 -0.81 -3.91
C ALA A 106 -6.52 0.57 -4.47
N ALA A 107 -5.53 1.46 -4.66
CA ALA A 107 -5.72 2.77 -5.26
C ALA A 107 -6.28 2.69 -6.70
N GLN A 108 -6.04 1.59 -7.42
CA GLN A 108 -6.61 1.37 -8.75
C GLN A 108 -8.15 1.32 -8.74
N ALA A 109 -8.77 0.99 -7.60
CA ALA A 109 -10.22 1.02 -7.45
C ALA A 109 -10.83 2.44 -7.58
N MET A 110 -10.02 3.47 -7.36
CA MET A 110 -10.39 4.88 -7.61
C MET A 110 -10.40 5.25 -9.09
N GLN A 111 -10.02 4.33 -9.98
CA GLN A 111 -9.86 4.56 -11.42
C GLN A 111 -8.96 5.78 -11.71
N PRO A 112 -7.76 5.84 -11.12
CA PRO A 112 -6.86 6.95 -11.34
C PRO A 112 -6.33 6.93 -12.77
N ARG A 113 -5.98 8.10 -13.30
CA ARG A 113 -5.20 8.20 -14.54
C ARG A 113 -3.82 7.58 -14.34
N ARG A 114 -3.21 7.82 -13.17
CA ARG A 114 -1.96 7.19 -12.78
C ARG A 114 -1.78 7.18 -11.27
N VAL A 115 -1.02 6.21 -10.78
CA VAL A 115 -0.49 6.17 -9.42
C VAL A 115 1.03 6.27 -9.50
N VAL A 116 1.62 7.18 -8.74
CA VAL A 116 3.06 7.44 -8.72
C VAL A 116 3.58 7.19 -7.31
N PHE A 117 4.59 6.34 -7.18
CA PHE A 117 5.42 6.25 -5.99
C PHE A 117 6.76 6.92 -6.33
N HIS A 118 7.05 7.99 -5.62
CA HIS A 118 8.26 8.77 -5.78
C HIS A 118 9.10 8.67 -4.52
N SER A 119 10.40 8.48 -4.66
CA SER A 119 11.36 8.46 -3.56
C SER A 119 12.56 9.30 -3.93
N LEU A 120 12.91 10.24 -3.08
CA LEU A 120 14.16 10.96 -3.09
C LEU A 120 14.98 10.52 -1.88
N TYR A 121 16.10 9.85 -2.14
CA TYR A 121 16.93 9.31 -1.09
C TYR A 121 18.41 9.33 -1.48
N GLY A 122 19.25 9.94 -0.62
CA GLY A 122 20.69 9.99 -0.85
C GLY A 122 21.09 10.66 -2.17
N GLY A 123 20.35 11.64 -2.66
CA GLY A 123 20.57 12.31 -3.93
C GLY A 123 20.10 11.53 -5.17
N LEU A 124 19.49 10.35 -4.98
CA LEU A 124 18.87 9.59 -6.06
C LEU A 124 17.35 9.80 -6.02
N GLU A 125 16.82 10.31 -7.11
CA GLU A 125 15.37 10.38 -7.33
C GLU A 125 14.92 9.15 -8.11
N SER A 126 14.00 8.38 -7.53
CA SER A 126 13.45 7.17 -8.12
C SER A 126 11.93 7.29 -8.19
N GLN A 127 11.34 6.84 -9.29
CA GLN A 127 9.91 6.93 -9.52
C GLN A 127 9.38 5.62 -10.09
N LEU A 128 8.34 5.08 -9.47
CA LEU A 128 7.49 4.02 -10.00
C LEU A 128 6.16 4.67 -10.44
N THR A 129 5.79 4.48 -11.69
CA THR A 129 4.51 4.95 -12.23
C THR A 129 3.68 3.76 -12.66
N ILE A 130 2.44 3.70 -12.21
CA ILE A 130 1.44 2.72 -12.66
C ILE A 130 0.41 3.48 -13.49
N LEU A 131 0.40 3.22 -14.79
CA LEU A 131 -0.52 3.80 -15.77
C LEU A 131 -1.39 2.68 -16.35
N ASP A 132 -2.69 2.78 -16.21
CA ASP A 132 -3.64 1.76 -16.66
C ASP A 132 -3.26 0.33 -16.20
N GLY A 133 -2.77 0.22 -14.96
CA GLY A 133 -2.32 -1.04 -14.37
C GLY A 133 -0.93 -1.51 -14.80
N ASN A 134 -0.25 -0.78 -15.70
CA ASN A 134 1.08 -1.13 -16.19
C ASN A 134 2.15 -0.35 -15.42
N PRO A 135 3.06 -1.00 -14.69
CA PRO A 135 4.12 -0.34 -13.98
C PRO A 135 5.28 0.02 -14.90
N SER A 136 5.88 1.17 -14.67
CA SER A 136 7.14 1.61 -15.25
C SER A 136 7.97 2.33 -14.20
N SER A 137 9.30 2.24 -14.27
CA SER A 137 10.19 2.91 -13.35
C SER A 137 11.16 3.82 -14.07
N ALA A 138 11.52 4.92 -13.41
CA ALA A 138 12.54 5.86 -13.86
C ALA A 138 13.39 6.29 -12.67
N HIS A 139 14.61 6.75 -12.92
CA HIS A 139 15.49 7.33 -11.92
C HIS A 139 16.38 8.40 -12.52
N ARG A 140 16.82 9.31 -11.65
CA ARG A 140 17.82 10.31 -12.01
C ARG A 140 18.64 10.70 -10.77
N ASN A 141 19.90 11.04 -10.98
CA ASN A 141 20.70 11.66 -9.93
C ASN A 141 20.28 13.12 -9.78
N ARG A 142 20.28 13.62 -8.54
CA ARG A 142 20.08 15.02 -8.21
C ARG A 142 21.27 15.53 -7.43
N ASP A 143 21.75 16.69 -7.82
CA ASP A 143 22.88 17.36 -7.17
C ASP A 143 22.43 18.33 -6.07
N ASP A 144 21.11 18.49 -5.88
CA ASP A 144 20.56 19.38 -4.86
C ASP A 144 20.52 18.69 -3.49
N LYS A 145 20.75 19.49 -2.44
CA LYS A 145 20.66 19.07 -1.03
C LYS A 145 19.21 18.98 -0.56
N THR A 146 18.32 18.44 -1.36
CA THR A 146 16.92 18.27 -0.99
C THR A 146 16.82 17.23 0.11
N THR A 147 15.95 17.46 1.09
CA THR A 147 15.68 16.51 2.17
C THR A 147 15.09 15.21 1.59
N ASP A 148 15.57 14.08 2.07
CA ASP A 148 15.05 12.77 1.70
C ASP A 148 13.57 12.67 2.07
N TYR A 149 12.75 12.19 1.13
CA TYR A 149 11.33 11.93 1.33
C TYR A 149 10.79 10.91 0.35
N ASN A 150 9.64 10.38 0.68
CA ASN A 150 8.84 9.53 -0.19
C ASN A 150 7.46 10.16 -0.40
N GLU A 151 6.85 9.89 -1.54
CA GLU A 151 5.52 10.36 -1.87
C GLU A 151 4.77 9.34 -2.70
N VAL A 152 3.54 9.02 -2.29
CA VAL A 152 2.57 8.30 -3.13
C VAL A 152 1.54 9.30 -3.61
N ARG A 153 1.41 9.46 -4.94
CA ARG A 153 0.39 10.30 -5.58
C ARG A 153 -0.61 9.48 -6.36
N ILE A 154 -1.87 9.76 -6.16
CA ILE A 154 -3.00 9.19 -6.90
C ILE A 154 -3.63 10.31 -7.70
N GLU A 155 -3.45 10.30 -9.02
CA GLU A 155 -3.77 11.42 -9.90
C GLU A 155 -4.89 11.06 -10.89
N GLY A 156 -5.79 12.01 -11.11
CA GLY A 156 -6.92 11.84 -12.01
C GLY A 156 -7.95 10.83 -11.49
N ALA A 157 -8.00 10.61 -10.19
CA ALA A 157 -8.88 9.66 -9.52
C ALA A 157 -10.24 10.30 -9.19
N ARG A 158 -11.22 9.44 -8.93
CA ARG A 158 -12.48 9.85 -8.27
C ARG A 158 -12.26 9.84 -6.76
N VAL A 159 -11.69 10.93 -6.26
CA VAL A 159 -11.37 11.06 -4.83
C VAL A 159 -12.62 11.41 -4.04
N ALA A 160 -12.86 10.70 -2.94
CA ALA A 160 -13.93 11.03 -2.00
C ALA A 160 -13.82 12.48 -1.50
N PRO A 161 -14.92 13.13 -1.06
CA PRO A 161 -14.85 14.42 -0.37
C PRO A 161 -13.85 14.39 0.80
N GLN A 162 -13.42 15.56 1.27
CA GLN A 162 -12.42 15.63 2.36
C GLN A 162 -12.90 14.97 3.66
N ALA A 163 -14.18 15.15 4.01
CA ALA A 163 -14.72 14.66 5.27
C ALA A 163 -14.60 13.14 5.44
N PRO A 164 -15.04 12.29 4.50
CA PRO A 164 -14.86 10.83 4.62
C PRO A 164 -13.41 10.38 4.75
N ILE A 165 -12.46 11.07 4.10
CA ILE A 165 -11.03 10.75 4.21
C ILE A 165 -10.52 11.15 5.59
N TYR A 166 -10.87 12.35 6.05
CA TYR A 166 -10.52 12.83 7.38
C TYR A 166 -11.07 11.90 8.46
N ASP A 167 -12.35 11.52 8.36
CA ASP A 167 -13.00 10.62 9.32
C ASP A 167 -12.32 9.25 9.35
N LEU A 168 -11.96 8.69 8.19
CA LEU A 168 -11.20 7.45 8.09
C LEU A 168 -9.86 7.54 8.82
N LEU A 169 -9.10 8.61 8.57
CA LEU A 169 -7.80 8.81 9.19
C LEU A 169 -7.94 9.05 10.69
N MET A 170 -8.95 9.81 11.13
CA MET A 170 -9.24 10.02 12.56
C MET A 170 -9.63 8.73 13.25
N GLU A 171 -10.42 7.88 12.60
CA GLU A 171 -10.84 6.60 13.18
C GLU A 171 -9.68 5.61 13.28
N ARG A 172 -8.86 5.50 12.23
CA ARG A 172 -7.86 4.43 12.08
C ARG A 172 -6.43 4.84 12.42
N CYS A 173 -6.08 6.12 12.26
CA CYS A 173 -4.71 6.61 12.39
C CYS A 173 -4.52 7.59 13.54
N SER A 174 -5.57 8.01 14.26
CA SER A 174 -5.47 9.01 15.33
C SER A 174 -4.60 8.61 16.53
N TYR A 175 -4.29 7.32 16.67
CA TYR A 175 -3.35 6.81 17.67
C TYR A 175 -1.89 6.82 17.19
N CYS A 176 -1.66 7.10 15.91
CA CYS A 176 -0.33 7.23 15.35
C CYS A 176 0.07 8.72 15.37
N PRO A 177 0.96 9.16 16.28
CA PRO A 177 1.32 10.58 16.42
C PRO A 177 2.10 11.12 15.20
N ARG A 178 2.43 10.23 14.27
CA ARG A 178 3.20 10.53 13.04
C ARG A 178 2.31 10.96 11.88
N VAL A 179 1.00 10.69 11.95
CA VAL A 179 0.09 10.97 10.84
C VAL A 179 -0.51 12.36 10.97
N ALA A 180 -0.47 13.11 9.88
CA ALA A 180 -1.10 14.40 9.71
C ALA A 180 -2.09 14.37 8.52
N TRP A 181 -3.07 15.24 8.56
CA TRP A 181 -3.97 15.57 7.47
C TRP A 181 -3.81 17.03 7.09
N MET A 182 -3.42 17.30 5.84
CA MET A 182 -3.20 18.65 5.34
C MET A 182 -2.24 19.47 6.23
N GLY A 183 -1.16 18.83 6.73
CA GLY A 183 -0.17 19.42 7.61
C GLY A 183 -0.61 19.55 9.08
N ARG A 184 -1.83 19.15 9.43
CA ARG A 184 -2.32 19.17 10.82
C ARG A 184 -2.29 17.76 11.41
N ARG A 185 -1.62 17.59 12.55
CA ARG A 185 -1.59 16.29 13.25
C ARG A 185 -3.00 15.84 13.60
N LEU A 186 -3.26 14.56 13.40
CA LEU A 186 -4.48 13.92 13.85
C LEU A 186 -4.35 13.70 15.36
N ILE A 187 -5.05 14.52 16.14
CA ILE A 187 -5.10 14.38 17.61
C ILE A 187 -6.51 13.91 17.94
N ARG A 188 -6.63 12.69 18.42
CA ARG A 188 -7.86 12.27 19.08
C ARG A 188 -7.81 12.86 20.50
N ASN A 189 -8.75 13.72 20.84
CA ASN A 189 -9.00 14.03 22.24
C ASN A 189 -9.23 12.69 22.92
N SER A 190 -8.43 12.38 23.94
CA SER A 190 -8.60 11.17 24.74
C SER A 190 -10.09 11.02 25.09
N PRO A 191 -10.68 9.82 25.02
CA PRO A 191 -12.03 9.63 25.53
C PRO A 191 -12.02 10.16 26.98
N PRO A 192 -13.08 10.85 27.41
CA PRO A 192 -13.16 11.27 28.79
C PRO A 192 -12.86 10.04 29.65
N ASP A 193 -11.89 10.20 30.54
CA ASP A 193 -11.40 9.14 31.40
C ASP A 193 -12.58 8.29 31.89
N ALA A 194 -12.55 7.01 31.61
CA ALA A 194 -13.37 6.02 32.31
C ALA A 194 -12.86 5.87 33.77
N ALA A 195 -12.55 6.99 34.40
CA ALA A 195 -12.29 7.13 35.81
C ALA A 195 -13.64 7.37 36.49
N GLY A 196 -14.30 6.27 36.76
CA GLY A 196 -15.53 6.33 37.54
C GLY A 196 -16.38 5.09 37.42
N ARG A 197 -15.89 3.93 37.92
CA ARG A 197 -16.68 3.01 38.76
C ARG A 197 -15.78 1.94 39.35
#